data_1dcc2d6f7ceec33deb618f75b6948bb5
#
_entry.id   1dcc2d6f7ceec33deb618f75b6948bb5
#
_cell.length_a   1.000
_cell.length_b   1.000
_cell.length_c   1.000
_cell.angle_alpha   90.00
_cell.angle_beta   90.00
_cell.angle_gamma   90.00
#
_symmetry.space_group_name_H-M   'P 1'
#
loop_
_entity.id
_entity.type
_entity.pdbx_description
1 polymer ?
#
loop_
_entity_poly.entity_id
_entity_poly.type
_entity_poly.pdbx_seq_one_letter_code
_entity_poly.pdbx_strand_id
1 'polypeptide(L)' 'MFVEFIARSGQKHYINVNHIVRVTHTAAMPTAWPENVYLSLNDGTVIDIDMSYEDACKQVINY' A
#
# COMPACT_ATOMS: atom_id res chain seq x y z
N MET A 1 2.93 -3.36 -15.42
CA MET A 1 3.36 -2.01 -15.05
C MET A 1 3.88 -2.01 -13.62
N PHE A 2 5.01 -1.36 -13.40
CA PHE A 2 5.61 -1.26 -12.06
C PHE A 2 5.38 0.12 -11.49
N VAL A 3 5.06 0.17 -10.21
CA VAL A 3 4.85 1.42 -9.48
C VAL A 3 5.75 1.39 -8.25
N GLU A 4 6.36 2.53 -7.95
CA GLU A 4 7.19 2.65 -6.75
C GLU A 4 6.32 2.93 -5.53
N PHE A 5 6.53 2.13 -4.49
CA PHE A 5 5.93 2.35 -3.19
C PHE A 5 7.03 2.51 -2.16
N ILE A 6 6.83 3.42 -1.23
CA ILE A 6 7.78 3.64 -0.15
C ILE A 6 7.18 3.02 1.11
N ALA A 7 7.87 2.04 1.67
CA ALA A 7 7.45 1.42 2.91
C ALA A 7 7.61 2.39 4.06
N ARG A 8 6.87 2.15 5.14
CA ARG A 8 6.95 3.01 6.31
C ARG A 8 8.36 3.06 6.90
N SER A 9 9.13 2.00 6.69
CA SER A 9 10.54 1.95 7.11
C SER A 9 11.46 2.83 6.26
N GLY A 10 10.95 3.37 5.15
CA GLY A 10 11.73 4.17 4.21
C GLY A 10 12.25 3.37 3.03
N GLN A 11 12.07 2.07 3.03
CA GLN A 11 12.55 1.23 1.93
C GLN A 11 11.66 1.41 0.70
N LYS A 12 12.27 1.54 -0.47
CA LYS A 12 11.55 1.70 -1.72
C LYS A 12 11.31 0.33 -2.35
N HIS A 13 10.11 0.16 -2.88
CA HIS A 13 9.72 -1.06 -3.58
C HIS A 13 9.15 -0.72 -4.94
N TYR A 14 9.64 -1.37 -5.98
CA TYR A 14 9.00 -1.34 -7.29
C TYR A 14 8.17 -2.61 -7.39
N ILE A 15 6.86 -2.44 -7.52
CA ILE A 15 5.94 -3.56 -7.49
C ILE A 15 5.13 -3.58 -8.77
N ASN A 16 5.05 -4.74 -9.40
CA ASN A 16 4.15 -4.92 -10.53
C ASN A 16 2.73 -4.93 -9.99
N VAL A 17 1.92 -4.00 -10.44
CA VAL A 17 0.55 -3.84 -9.93
C VAL A 17 -0.30 -5.07 -10.13
N ASN A 18 0.02 -5.90 -11.13
CA ASN A 18 -0.71 -7.15 -11.35
C ASN A 18 -0.49 -8.15 -10.23
N HIS A 19 0.51 -7.94 -9.39
CA HIS A 19 0.78 -8.81 -8.25
C HIS A 19 0.14 -8.32 -6.97
N ILE A 20 -0.51 -7.17 -7.00
CA ILE A 20 -1.21 -6.63 -5.83
C ILE A 20 -2.60 -7.24 -5.78
N VAL A 21 -2.86 -7.96 -4.70
CA VAL A 21 -4.15 -8.64 -4.49
C VAL A 21 -5.11 -7.76 -3.72
N ARG A 22 -4.60 -6.97 -2.78
CA ARG A 22 -5.45 -6.20 -1.89
C ARG A 22 -4.70 -4.99 -1.36
N VAL A 23 -5.43 -3.90 -1.22
CA VAL A 23 -4.98 -2.72 -0.48
C VAL A 23 -5.85 -2.65 0.76
N THR A 24 -5.24 -2.70 1.94
CA THR A 24 -5.95 -2.74 3.20
C THR A 24 -5.65 -1.49 4.00
N HIS A 25 -6.69 -0.92 4.57
CA HIS A 25 -6.62 0.25 5.42
C HIS A 25 -7.14 -0.14 6.80
N THR A 26 -6.31 0.04 7.82
CA THR A 26 -6.74 -0.21 9.19
C THR A 26 -6.75 1.11 9.94
N ALA A 27 -7.93 1.57 10.27
CA ALA A 27 -8.13 2.72 11.14
C ALA A 27 -8.91 2.20 12.35
N ALA A 28 -8.18 1.76 13.35
CA ALA A 28 -8.81 1.20 14.54
C ALA A 28 -9.64 2.24 15.29
N MET A 29 -9.23 3.50 15.19
CA MET A 29 -9.90 4.62 15.82
C MET A 29 -10.00 5.74 14.79
N PRO A 30 -11.12 6.48 14.78
CA PRO A 30 -11.27 7.60 13.84
C PRO A 30 -10.18 8.67 13.99
N THR A 31 -9.61 8.76 15.16
CA THR A 31 -8.57 9.74 15.46
C THR A 31 -7.17 9.15 15.38
N ALA A 32 -7.05 7.87 15.04
CA ALA A 32 -5.73 7.24 14.93
C ALA A 32 -4.98 7.84 13.75
N TRP A 33 -3.80 8.31 14.03
CA TRP A 33 -2.94 8.88 13.00
C TRP A 33 -1.49 8.48 13.31
N PRO A 34 -0.73 8.10 12.31
CA PRO A 34 -1.14 7.91 10.90
C PRO A 34 -1.92 6.61 10.72
N GLU A 35 -2.76 6.57 9.70
CA GLU A 35 -3.44 5.34 9.35
C GLU A 35 -2.43 4.34 8.79
N ASN A 36 -2.72 3.06 8.99
CA ASN A 36 -1.88 2.01 8.46
C ASN A 36 -2.47 1.49 7.17
N VAL A 37 -1.67 1.51 6.12
CA VAL A 37 -2.07 1.04 4.81
C VAL A 37 -1.12 -0.07 4.39
N TYR A 38 -1.68 -1.20 3.96
CA TYR A 38 -0.91 -2.39 3.61
C TYR A 38 -1.23 -2.83 2.20
N LEU A 39 -0.19 -3.24 1.49
CA LEU A 39 -0.35 -3.92 0.20
C LEU A 39 -0.13 -5.40 0.42
N SER A 40 -1.09 -6.21 -0.02
CA SER A 40 -0.95 -7.66 0.00
C SER A 40 -0.64 -8.12 -1.40
N LEU A 41 0.43 -8.89 -1.54
CA LEU A 41 0.88 -9.39 -2.84
C LEU A 41 0.46 -10.83 -3.02
N ASN A 42 0.48 -11.28 -4.26
CA ASN A 42 0.00 -12.62 -4.61
C ASN A 42 0.90 -13.75 -4.09
N ASP A 43 2.10 -13.42 -3.63
CA ASP A 43 3.00 -14.41 -3.02
C ASP A 43 2.85 -14.47 -1.50
N GLY A 44 1.89 -13.74 -0.94
CA GLY A 44 1.66 -13.71 0.49
C GLY A 44 2.40 -12.61 1.23
N THR A 45 3.24 -11.85 0.53
CA THR A 45 3.96 -10.75 1.15
C THR A 45 3.01 -9.59 1.47
N VAL A 46 3.19 -8.98 2.63
CA VAL A 46 2.42 -7.79 3.04
C VAL A 46 3.41 -6.67 3.31
N ILE A 47 3.16 -5.50 2.71
CA ILE A 47 4.04 -4.35 2.83
C ILE A 47 3.26 -3.21 3.47
N ASP A 48 3.81 -2.66 4.55
CA ASP A 48 3.25 -1.49 5.23
C ASP A 48 3.79 -0.25 4.51
N ILE A 49 2.92 0.44 3.78
CA ILE A 49 3.33 1.57 2.96
C ILE A 49 3.03 2.90 3.64
N ASP A 50 3.86 3.90 3.31
CA ASP A 50 3.78 5.23 3.91
C ASP A 50 3.04 6.18 2.95
N MET A 51 1.75 5.95 2.82
CA MET A 51 0.88 6.85 2.05
C MET A 51 -0.57 6.60 2.49
N SER A 52 -1.45 7.53 2.13
CA SER A 52 -2.86 7.39 2.47
C SER A 52 -3.48 6.25 1.66
N TYR A 53 -4.56 5.70 2.19
CA TYR A 53 -5.32 4.66 1.51
C TYR A 53 -5.80 5.15 0.14
N GLU A 54 -6.27 6.39 0.10
CA GLU A 54 -6.77 6.97 -1.14
C GLU A 54 -5.68 7.06 -2.20
N ASP A 55 -4.49 7.51 -1.82
CA ASP A 55 -3.36 7.60 -2.75
C ASP A 55 -2.91 6.22 -3.19
N ALA A 56 -2.89 5.25 -2.28
CA ALA A 56 -2.53 3.88 -2.62
C ALA A 56 -3.48 3.30 -3.65
N CYS A 57 -4.77 3.51 -3.46
CA CYS A 57 -5.78 3.04 -4.41
C CYS A 57 -5.61 3.70 -5.78
N LYS A 58 -5.31 4.98 -5.81
CA LYS A 58 -5.08 5.68 -7.07
C LYS A 58 -3.88 5.11 -7.82
N GLN A 59 -2.82 4.78 -7.10
CA GLN A 59 -1.63 4.20 -7.72
C GLN A 59 -1.93 2.85 -8.36
N VAL A 60 -2.82 2.08 -7.76
CA VAL A 60 -3.16 0.75 -8.25
C VAL A 60 -4.18 0.80 -9.38
N ILE A 61 -5.13 1.73 -9.32
CA ILE A 61 -6.26 1.78 -10.25
C ILE A 61 -5.95 2.59 -11.50
N ASN A 62 -5.18 3.66 -11.35
CA ASN A 62 -4.98 4.65 -12.39
C ASN A 62 -3.83 4.31 -13.33
N TYR A 63 -4.07 3.37 -14.22
CA TYR A 63 -3.22 3.21 -15.38
C TYR A 63 -3.80 2.23 -16.36
#